data_a469786ec74fe7a4f6088319ec03018a
#
_entry.id   a469786ec74fe7a4f6088319ec03018a
#
_cell.length_a   1.000
_cell.length_b   1.000
_cell.length_c   1.000
_cell.angle_alpha   90.00
_cell.angle_beta   90.00
_cell.angle_gamma   90.00
#
_symmetry.space_group_name_H-M   'P 1'
#
loop_
_entity.id
_entity.type
_entity.pdbx_description
1 polymer ?
#
loop_
_entity_poly.entity_id
_entity_poly.type
_entity_poly.pdbx_seq_one_letter_code
_entity_poly.pdbx_strand_id
1 'polypeptide(L)'
;ERLLLIHDSKHDLSEEAREELTTMSRLALEILDQLKETVGDNLEEVNNQEQLIDQAYETFERMQIQRLKSKVCGTSNSVHFAKILTDFERIGDHCLNIAQEMNTIHPSWKFVEQQD
;
A
#
# COMPACT_ATOMS: atom_id res chain seq x y z
N GLU A 1 4.84 -8.28 -11.73
CA GLU A 1 4.57 -9.58 -12.31
C GLU A 1 3.15 -10.03 -12.14
N ARG A 2 2.59 -9.89 -10.94
CA ARG A 2 1.20 -10.24 -10.75
C ARG A 2 0.29 -9.36 -11.58
N LEU A 3 0.67 -8.10 -11.74
CA LEU A 3 -0.10 -7.19 -12.59
C LEU A 3 -0.08 -7.66 -14.05
N LEU A 4 1.05 -8.18 -14.51
CA LEU A 4 1.14 -8.71 -15.85
C LEU A 4 0.27 -9.95 -16.02
N LEU A 5 0.26 -10.83 -15.01
CA LEU A 5 -0.57 -12.03 -15.06
C LEU A 5 -2.04 -11.68 -15.17
N ILE A 6 -2.49 -10.68 -14.42
CA ILE A 6 -3.88 -10.25 -14.47
C ILE A 6 -4.19 -9.60 -15.82
N HIS A 7 -3.27 -8.79 -16.31
CA HIS A 7 -3.45 -8.11 -17.58
C HIS A 7 -3.60 -9.10 -18.75
N ASP A 8 -2.83 -10.19 -18.69
CA ASP A 8 -2.87 -11.21 -19.74
C ASP A 8 -4.03 -12.19 -19.58
N SER A 9 -4.74 -12.12 -18.48
CA SER A 9 -5.85 -13.02 -18.20
C SER A 9 -7.00 -12.73 -19.16
N LYS A 10 -7.68 -13.81 -19.60
CA LYS A 10 -8.88 -13.66 -20.39
C LYS A 10 -10.02 -13.07 -19.58
N HIS A 11 -9.95 -13.22 -18.26
CA HIS A 11 -10.97 -12.70 -17.36
C HIS A 11 -10.36 -11.54 -16.61
N ASP A 12 -10.40 -10.38 -17.23
CA ASP A 12 -9.88 -9.17 -16.61
C ASP A 12 -10.64 -8.87 -15.33
N LEU A 13 -9.95 -8.18 -14.43
CA LEU A 13 -10.60 -7.67 -13.24
C LEU A 13 -11.70 -6.70 -13.66
N SER A 14 -12.75 -6.62 -12.84
CA SER A 14 -13.78 -5.63 -13.05
C SER A 14 -13.17 -4.23 -13.03
N GLU A 15 -13.87 -3.29 -13.65
CA GLU A 15 -13.43 -1.89 -13.62
C GLU A 15 -13.31 -1.39 -12.17
N GLU A 16 -14.25 -1.79 -11.34
CA GLU A 16 -14.26 -1.43 -9.94
C GLU A 16 -13.01 -1.93 -9.23
N ALA A 17 -12.66 -3.20 -9.45
CA ALA A 17 -11.46 -3.78 -8.83
C ALA A 17 -10.20 -3.09 -9.32
N ARG A 18 -10.14 -2.74 -10.60
CA ARG A 18 -8.98 -2.03 -11.15
C ARG A 18 -8.83 -0.65 -10.52
N GLU A 19 -9.95 0.03 -10.31
CA GLU A 19 -9.92 1.33 -9.65
C GLU A 19 -9.44 1.23 -8.21
N GLU A 20 -9.85 0.16 -7.53
CA GLU A 20 -9.40 -0.07 -6.16
C GLU A 20 -7.89 -0.31 -6.11
N LEU A 21 -7.37 -1.14 -7.02
CA LEU A 21 -5.93 -1.39 -7.06
C LEU A 21 -5.16 -0.13 -7.46
N THR A 22 -5.71 0.68 -8.34
CA THR A 22 -5.09 1.95 -8.71
C THR A 22 -5.01 2.87 -7.50
N THR A 23 -6.06 2.92 -6.70
CA THR A 23 -6.07 3.70 -5.47
C THR A 23 -5.01 3.21 -4.51
N MET A 24 -4.91 1.89 -4.32
CA MET A 24 -3.90 1.33 -3.44
C MET A 24 -2.49 1.65 -3.92
N SER A 25 -2.25 1.56 -5.23
CA SER A 25 -0.92 1.86 -5.75
C SER A 25 -0.56 3.32 -5.53
N ARG A 26 -1.54 4.24 -5.68
CA ARG A 26 -1.30 5.64 -5.44
C ARG A 26 -0.96 5.90 -3.97
N LEU A 27 -1.70 5.26 -3.06
CA LEU A 27 -1.42 5.41 -1.64
C LEU A 27 -0.04 4.85 -1.27
N ALA A 28 0.34 3.72 -1.88
CA ALA A 28 1.64 3.13 -1.64
C ALA A 28 2.78 4.01 -2.17
N LEU A 29 2.60 4.57 -3.36
CA LEU A 29 3.60 5.48 -3.90
C LEU A 29 3.75 6.72 -3.04
N GLU A 30 2.65 7.21 -2.51
CA GLU A 30 2.68 8.39 -1.66
C GLU A 30 3.45 8.15 -0.37
N ILE A 31 3.27 6.97 0.26
CA ILE A 31 4.02 6.69 1.48
C ILE A 31 5.51 6.51 1.19
N LEU A 32 5.84 5.96 0.02
CA LEU A 32 7.24 5.85 -0.39
C LEU A 32 7.86 7.24 -0.60
N ASP A 33 7.11 8.15 -1.21
CA ASP A 33 7.59 9.51 -1.40
C ASP A 33 7.80 10.23 -0.07
N GLN A 34 6.87 10.07 0.87
CA GLN A 34 7.01 10.66 2.18
C GLN A 34 8.25 10.16 2.89
N LEU A 35 8.49 8.85 2.78
CA LEU A 35 9.66 8.25 3.42
C LEU A 35 10.96 8.78 2.83
N LYS A 36 10.95 9.05 1.54
CA LYS A 36 12.14 9.50 0.80
C LYS A 36 12.50 10.95 1.09
N GLU A 37 11.50 11.80 1.25
CA GLU A 37 11.73 13.24 1.30
C GLU A 37 12.30 13.74 2.61
N THR A 38 11.89 13.16 3.72
CA THR A 38 12.27 13.68 5.02
C THR A 38 12.78 12.57 5.91
N VAL A 39 14.07 12.41 5.97
CA VAL A 39 14.69 11.34 6.72
C VAL A 39 14.51 11.58 8.22
N GLY A 40 13.69 10.75 8.85
CA GLY A 40 13.52 10.75 10.30
C GLY A 40 12.62 11.82 10.87
N ASP A 41 12.06 12.70 10.05
CA ASP A 41 11.27 13.83 10.55
C ASP A 41 9.78 13.69 10.26
N ASN A 42 9.37 12.68 9.52
CA ASN A 42 7.99 12.61 9.05
C ASN A 42 7.25 11.37 9.54
N LEU A 43 7.60 10.93 10.74
CA LEU A 43 6.98 9.71 11.27
C LEU A 43 5.46 9.84 11.35
N GLU A 44 4.98 10.99 11.78
CA GLU A 44 3.54 11.20 11.90
C GLU A 44 2.85 11.12 10.55
N GLU A 45 3.45 11.75 9.54
CA GLU A 45 2.88 11.72 8.19
C GLU A 45 2.86 10.31 7.63
N VAL A 46 3.97 9.59 7.81
CA VAL A 46 4.05 8.21 7.33
C VAL A 46 3.04 7.33 8.07
N ASN A 47 2.90 7.53 9.38
CA ASN A 47 1.93 6.77 10.16
C ASN A 47 0.50 7.04 9.67
N ASN A 48 0.18 8.30 9.41
CA ASN A 48 -1.15 8.65 8.90
C ASN A 48 -1.41 8.02 7.54
N GLN A 49 -0.40 8.03 6.67
CA GLN A 49 -0.55 7.43 5.36
C GLN A 49 -0.70 5.92 5.45
N GLU A 50 0.03 5.28 6.37
CA GLU A 50 -0.10 3.84 6.58
C GLU A 50 -1.51 3.48 7.05
N GLN A 51 -2.10 4.32 7.89
CA GLN A 51 -3.47 4.09 8.34
C GLN A 51 -4.47 4.21 7.17
N LEU A 52 -4.23 5.14 6.25
CA LEU A 52 -5.06 5.24 5.05
C LEU A 52 -4.96 3.96 4.21
N ILE A 53 -3.76 3.41 4.08
CA ILE A 53 -3.56 2.18 3.34
C ILE A 53 -4.32 1.03 4.03
N ASP A 54 -4.22 0.94 5.35
CA ASP A 54 -4.92 -0.11 6.10
C ASP A 54 -6.43 -0.01 5.94
N GLN A 55 -6.96 1.21 6.02
CA GLN A 55 -8.39 1.41 5.86
C GLN A 55 -8.86 1.05 4.45
N ALA A 56 -8.07 1.44 3.45
CA ALA A 56 -8.39 1.11 2.07
C ALA A 56 -8.31 -0.40 1.86
N TYR A 57 -7.30 -1.03 2.44
CA TYR A 57 -7.15 -2.48 2.36
C TYR A 57 -8.40 -3.19 2.88
N GLU A 58 -8.84 -2.82 4.08
CA GLU A 58 -10.01 -3.45 4.68
C GLU A 58 -11.27 -3.22 3.85
N THR A 59 -11.44 -2.01 3.36
CA THR A 59 -12.60 -1.68 2.54
C THR A 59 -12.60 -2.49 1.25
N PHE A 60 -11.48 -2.50 0.55
CA PHE A 60 -11.40 -3.16 -0.74
C PHE A 60 -11.47 -4.69 -0.61
N GLU A 61 -10.92 -5.23 0.49
CA GLU A 61 -11.04 -6.66 0.76
C GLU A 61 -12.51 -7.04 0.94
N ARG A 62 -13.23 -6.23 1.70
CA ARG A 62 -14.65 -6.46 1.95
C ARG A 62 -15.46 -6.39 0.66
N MET A 63 -15.15 -5.39 -0.17
CA MET A 63 -15.83 -5.24 -1.46
C MET A 63 -15.55 -6.42 -2.37
N GLN A 64 -14.33 -6.93 -2.36
CA GLN A 64 -13.97 -8.07 -3.19
C GLN A 64 -14.70 -9.33 -2.73
N ILE A 65 -14.84 -9.53 -1.43
CA ILE A 65 -15.58 -10.66 -0.91
C ILE A 65 -17.04 -10.60 -1.38
N GLN A 66 -17.63 -9.41 -1.39
CA GLN A 66 -18.99 -9.25 -1.87
C GLN A 66 -19.11 -9.57 -3.36
N ARG A 67 -18.14 -9.12 -4.16
CA ARG A 67 -18.14 -9.42 -5.59
C ARG A 67 -18.00 -10.92 -5.85
N LEU A 68 -17.20 -11.59 -5.04
CA LEU A 68 -17.02 -13.03 -5.17
C LEU A 68 -18.32 -13.76 -4.82
N LYS A 69 -18.98 -13.34 -3.75
CA LYS A 69 -20.26 -13.94 -3.34
C LYS A 69 -21.34 -13.77 -4.38
N SER A 70 -21.40 -12.62 -5.02
CA SER A 70 -22.40 -12.34 -6.05
C SER A 70 -21.98 -12.86 -7.42
N LYS A 71 -20.82 -13.52 -7.49
CA LYS A 71 -20.30 -14.12 -8.72
C LYS A 71 -20.05 -13.11 -9.83
N VAL A 72 -19.74 -11.88 -9.43
CA VAL A 72 -19.38 -10.84 -10.38
C VAL A 72 -17.95 -11.04 -10.88
N CYS A 73 -17.12 -11.71 -10.09
CA CYS A 73 -15.74 -11.98 -10.48
C CYS A 73 -15.44 -13.46 -10.34
N GLY A 74 -14.44 -13.93 -11.09
CA GLY A 74 -14.00 -15.31 -11.02
C GLY A 74 -13.07 -15.56 -9.85
N THR A 75 -12.99 -16.81 -9.42
CA THR A 75 -12.16 -17.21 -8.29
C THR A 75 -10.68 -16.92 -8.55
N SER A 76 -10.21 -17.20 -9.77
CA SER A 76 -8.81 -16.99 -10.12
C SER A 76 -8.42 -15.52 -10.00
N ASN A 77 -9.23 -14.64 -10.56
CA ASN A 77 -8.96 -13.20 -10.48
C ASN A 77 -9.08 -12.67 -9.06
N SER A 78 -9.97 -13.28 -8.27
CA SER A 78 -10.13 -12.91 -6.88
C SER A 78 -8.85 -13.21 -6.09
N VAL A 79 -8.21 -14.36 -6.38
CA VAL A 79 -6.95 -14.71 -5.71
C VAL A 79 -5.85 -13.73 -6.07
N HIS A 80 -5.74 -13.38 -7.35
CA HIS A 80 -4.74 -12.41 -7.79
C HIS A 80 -4.99 -11.04 -7.19
N PHE A 81 -6.24 -10.60 -7.17
CA PHE A 81 -6.59 -9.32 -6.57
C PHE A 81 -6.18 -9.28 -5.10
N ALA A 82 -6.49 -10.34 -4.35
CA ALA A 82 -6.18 -10.40 -2.93
C ALA A 82 -4.67 -10.33 -2.68
N LYS A 83 -3.90 -11.00 -3.52
CA LYS A 83 -2.45 -10.99 -3.37
C LYS A 83 -1.85 -9.61 -3.65
N ILE A 84 -2.34 -8.96 -4.70
CA ILE A 84 -1.85 -7.62 -5.02
C ILE A 84 -2.23 -6.65 -3.92
N LEU A 85 -3.45 -6.73 -3.43
CA LEU A 85 -3.92 -5.89 -2.35
C LEU A 85 -3.04 -6.05 -1.11
N THR A 86 -2.73 -7.30 -0.77
CA THR A 86 -1.86 -7.60 0.37
C THR A 86 -0.45 -7.06 0.16
N ASP A 87 0.06 -7.13 -1.06
CA ASP A 87 1.38 -6.61 -1.36
C ASP A 87 1.46 -5.10 -1.13
N PHE A 88 0.43 -4.38 -1.53
CA PHE A 88 0.40 -2.92 -1.29
C PHE A 88 0.32 -2.61 0.20
N GLU A 89 -0.47 -3.39 0.93
CA GLU A 89 -0.58 -3.20 2.37
C GLU A 89 0.77 -3.45 3.06
N ARG A 90 1.51 -4.45 2.60
CA ARG A 90 2.84 -4.74 3.12
C ARG A 90 3.83 -3.61 2.84
N ILE A 91 3.72 -2.98 1.68
CA ILE A 91 4.57 -1.82 1.39
C ILE A 91 4.34 -0.74 2.44
N GLY A 92 3.09 -0.48 2.77
CA GLY A 92 2.77 0.48 3.81
C GLY A 92 3.37 0.12 5.15
N ASP A 93 3.24 -1.15 5.55
CA ASP A 93 3.80 -1.62 6.82
C ASP A 93 5.31 -1.46 6.86
N HIS A 94 5.99 -1.84 5.79
CA HIS A 94 7.44 -1.73 5.72
C HIS A 94 7.88 -0.27 5.79
N CYS A 95 7.17 0.61 5.11
CA CYS A 95 7.50 2.04 5.14
C CYS A 95 7.35 2.60 6.55
N LEU A 96 6.29 2.21 7.24
CA LEU A 96 6.11 2.65 8.61
C LEU A 96 7.22 2.12 9.51
N ASN A 97 7.60 0.86 9.35
CA ASN A 97 8.67 0.27 10.14
C ASN A 97 9.98 1.00 9.90
N ILE A 98 10.29 1.32 8.66
CA ILE A 98 11.49 2.07 8.33
C ILE A 98 11.45 3.46 8.96
N ALA A 99 10.32 4.13 8.87
CA ALA A 99 10.18 5.47 9.45
C ALA A 99 10.37 5.43 10.96
N GLN A 100 9.83 4.40 11.61
CA GLN A 100 9.99 4.23 13.05
C GLN A 100 11.45 4.02 13.43
N GLU A 101 12.16 3.20 12.64
CA GLU A 101 13.58 2.97 12.88
C GLU A 101 14.38 4.24 12.68
N MET A 102 14.08 4.98 11.62
CA MET A 102 14.77 6.23 11.36
C MET A 102 14.48 7.25 12.46
N ASN A 103 13.27 7.25 12.98
CA ASN A 103 12.92 8.13 14.09
C ASN A 103 13.71 7.77 15.33
N THR A 104 14.02 6.50 15.52
CA THR A 104 14.81 6.06 16.68
C THR A 104 16.24 6.62 16.62
N ILE A 105 16.84 6.66 15.44
CA ILE A 105 18.20 7.20 15.28
C ILE A 105 18.20 8.68 14.96
N HIS A 106 17.03 9.26 14.82
CA HIS A 106 16.85 10.65 14.42
C HIS A 106 17.63 11.65 15.26
N PRO A 107 17.66 11.54 16.60
CA PRO A 107 18.43 12.49 17.39
C PRO A 107 19.90 12.57 16.98
N SER A 108 20.49 11.44 16.63
CA SER A 108 21.88 11.41 16.15
C SER A 108 22.01 12.09 14.79
N TRP A 109 21.06 11.87 13.90
CA TRP A 109 21.06 12.53 12.60
C TRP A 109 21.01 14.03 12.75
N LYS A 110 20.04 14.51 13.51
CA LYS A 110 19.87 15.95 13.69
C LYS A 110 21.06 16.58 14.39
N PHE A 111 21.61 15.87 15.34
CA PHE A 111 22.77 16.40 16.06
C PHE A 111 23.94 16.60 15.10
N VAL A 112 24.20 15.63 14.23
CA VAL A 112 25.27 15.73 13.25
C VAL A 112 25.01 16.87 12.26
N GLU A 113 23.79 16.98 11.77
CA GLU A 113 23.43 18.04 10.83
C GLU A 113 23.57 19.42 11.44
N GLN A 114 23.18 19.56 12.69
CA GLN A 114 23.24 20.86 13.36
C GLN A 114 24.65 21.30 13.67
N GLN A 115 25.59 20.38 13.70
CA GLN A 115 26.99 20.72 13.92
C GLN A 115 27.66 21.28 12.68
N ASP A 116 27.08 21.04 11.55
CA ASP A 116 27.59 21.58 10.29
C ASP A 116 27.23 23.04 10.14
#